data_8986be1655ce67eaf9bce0620440de7a
#
_entry.id   8986be1655ce67eaf9bce0620440de7a
#
_cell.length_a   1.000
_cell.length_b   1.000
_cell.length_c   1.000
_cell.angle_alpha   90.00
_cell.angle_beta   90.00
_cell.angle_gamma   90.00
#
_symmetry.space_group_name_H-M   'P 1'
#
loop_
_entity.id
_entity.type
_entity.pdbx_description
1 polymer ?
#
loop_
_entity_poly.entity_id
_entity_poly.type
_entity_poly.pdbx_seq_one_letter_code
_entity_poly.pdbx_strand_id
1 'polypeptide(L)'
;RWKSQRPGKRWFLLCWLFLFLCWVPVLLASWPGIFSYDCGWQLVSFVDGTVTGHHPILHTFLLGICRQAGRSLFGSNQAGAAMYSFLQMGLLSGMYTYVCWYLKKRQAPEWLQIGTFVFFGIHPVNGMMALCATKDTLFTGVFAVFLVQLFEIQEEQEAFFSSLSRQIAFCATAFFLFAFRNNGIHTFLLCIPFLLWAFLEYWKRMG
;
A
#
# COMPACT_ATOMS: atom_id res chain seq x y z
N ARG A 1 -2.91 8.66 -27.58
CA ARG A 1 -3.98 8.22 -26.64
C ARG A 1 -3.93 6.70 -26.55
N TRP A 2 -3.52 6.17 -25.42
CA TRP A 2 -3.46 4.73 -25.15
C TRP A 2 -4.91 4.21 -25.01
N LYS A 3 -5.22 3.10 -25.69
CA LYS A 3 -6.55 2.49 -25.55
C LYS A 3 -6.65 1.87 -24.15
N SER A 4 -7.60 2.33 -23.35
CA SER A 4 -7.81 1.76 -22.01
C SER A 4 -8.60 0.45 -22.11
N GLN A 5 -7.98 -0.67 -21.72
CA GLN A 5 -8.69 -1.94 -21.50
C GLN A 5 -8.57 -2.31 -20.02
N ARG A 6 -9.68 -2.36 -19.30
CA ARG A 6 -9.68 -2.75 -17.88
C ARG A 6 -9.45 -4.25 -17.74
N PRO A 7 -8.34 -4.68 -17.13
CA PRO A 7 -8.16 -6.09 -16.80
C PRO A 7 -9.27 -6.56 -15.85
N GLY A 8 -9.73 -7.81 -16.03
CA GLY A 8 -10.81 -8.37 -15.21
C GLY A 8 -10.37 -8.62 -13.74
N LYS A 9 -11.35 -8.80 -12.85
CA LYS A 9 -11.11 -9.11 -11.42
C LYS A 9 -10.26 -10.36 -11.23
N ARG A 10 -10.46 -11.39 -12.07
CA ARG A 10 -9.67 -12.64 -12.03
C ARG A 10 -8.19 -12.38 -12.28
N TRP A 11 -7.85 -11.52 -13.23
CA TRP A 11 -6.48 -11.15 -13.50
C TRP A 11 -5.84 -10.48 -12.27
N PHE A 12 -6.56 -9.55 -11.64
CA PHE A 12 -6.08 -8.88 -10.42
C PHE A 12 -5.80 -9.87 -9.30
N LEU A 13 -6.74 -10.78 -9.03
CA LEU A 13 -6.59 -11.78 -7.96
C LEU A 13 -5.42 -12.74 -8.23
N LEU A 14 -5.22 -13.17 -9.47
CA LEU A 14 -4.09 -14.04 -9.83
C LEU A 14 -2.74 -13.32 -9.67
N CYS A 15 -2.62 -12.06 -10.09
CA CYS A 15 -1.43 -11.28 -9.90
C CYS A 15 -1.14 -11.01 -8.42
N TRP A 16 -2.17 -10.68 -7.65
CA TRP A 16 -2.07 -10.49 -6.21
C TRP A 16 -1.54 -11.75 -5.50
N LEU A 17 -2.17 -12.87 -5.77
CA LEU A 17 -1.74 -14.17 -5.22
C LEU A 17 -0.32 -14.52 -5.63
N PHE A 18 0.03 -14.30 -6.90
CA PHE A 18 1.37 -14.58 -7.39
C PHE A 18 2.43 -13.71 -6.69
N LEU A 19 2.24 -12.39 -6.57
CA LEU A 19 3.15 -11.52 -5.85
C LEU A 19 3.29 -11.92 -4.39
N PHE A 20 2.18 -12.24 -3.74
CA PHE A 20 2.19 -12.75 -2.36
C PHE A 20 3.03 -14.04 -2.25
N LEU A 21 2.82 -15.00 -3.15
CA LEU A 21 3.54 -16.28 -3.15
C LEU A 21 5.04 -16.12 -3.47
N CYS A 22 5.43 -15.15 -4.27
CA CYS A 22 6.85 -14.86 -4.53
C CYS A 22 7.63 -14.53 -3.24
N TRP A 23 6.97 -13.97 -2.22
CA TRP A 23 7.60 -13.59 -0.95
C TRP A 23 7.54 -14.68 0.13
N VAL A 24 6.79 -15.76 -0.10
CA VAL A 24 6.71 -16.89 0.85
C VAL A 24 8.07 -17.52 1.16
N PRO A 25 9.00 -17.73 0.19
CA PRO A 25 10.33 -18.24 0.51
C PRO A 25 11.09 -17.35 1.51
N VAL A 26 10.96 -16.02 1.37
CA VAL A 26 11.58 -15.05 2.30
C VAL A 26 10.91 -15.13 3.67
N LEU A 27 9.58 -15.29 3.73
CA LEU A 27 8.86 -15.51 4.99
C LEU A 27 9.33 -16.76 5.70
N LEU A 28 9.49 -17.87 4.98
CA LEU A 28 9.96 -19.14 5.56
C LEU A 28 11.39 -19.01 6.10
N ALA A 29 12.25 -18.27 5.39
CA ALA A 29 13.63 -18.05 5.81
C ALA A 29 13.76 -17.09 7.01
N SER A 30 12.81 -16.16 7.18
CA SER A 30 12.82 -15.15 8.25
C SER A 30 11.66 -15.25 9.22
N TRP A 31 11.08 -16.44 9.37
CA TRP A 31 9.93 -16.70 10.24
C TRP A 31 10.15 -16.19 11.67
N PRO A 32 9.18 -15.45 12.26
CA PRO A 32 7.83 -15.10 11.79
C PRO A 32 7.76 -13.77 11.02
N GLY A 33 8.90 -13.19 10.64
CA GLY A 33 9.05 -11.92 9.95
C GLY A 33 10.31 -11.19 10.41
N ILE A 34 10.57 -10.02 9.85
CA ILE A 34 11.72 -9.16 10.18
C ILE A 34 11.22 -7.99 11.02
N PHE A 35 11.65 -7.91 12.27
CA PHE A 35 11.22 -6.86 13.20
C PHE A 35 12.35 -5.87 13.45
N SER A 36 12.15 -4.63 13.03
CA SER A 36 13.08 -3.53 13.22
C SER A 36 13.04 -2.98 14.67
N TYR A 37 14.03 -2.18 15.01
CA TYR A 37 14.14 -1.53 16.31
C TYR A 37 12.88 -0.70 16.68
N ASP A 38 12.34 0.05 15.71
CA ASP A 38 11.13 0.87 15.92
C ASP A 38 9.91 0.03 16.32
N CYS A 39 9.79 -1.19 15.82
CA CYS A 39 8.70 -2.10 16.19
C CYS A 39 8.68 -2.43 17.68
N GLY A 40 9.86 -2.66 18.26
CA GLY A 40 9.99 -2.95 19.68
C GLY A 40 9.40 -1.82 20.52
N TRP A 41 9.77 -0.58 20.23
CA TRP A 41 9.23 0.60 20.92
C TRP A 41 7.74 0.80 20.73
N GLN A 42 7.23 0.57 19.50
CA GLN A 42 5.80 0.66 19.23
C GLN A 42 5.00 -0.39 20.00
N LEU A 43 5.50 -1.63 20.08
CA LEU A 43 4.85 -2.70 20.84
C LEU A 43 4.85 -2.42 22.34
N VAL A 44 5.94 -1.90 22.89
CA VAL A 44 6.01 -1.48 24.30
C VAL A 44 5.00 -0.37 24.57
N SER A 45 5.00 0.68 23.74
CA SER A 45 4.05 1.81 23.89
C SER A 45 2.59 1.36 23.84
N PHE A 46 2.27 0.39 22.94
CA PHE A 46 0.93 -0.16 22.83
C PHE A 46 0.53 -0.93 24.07
N VAL A 47 1.44 -1.74 24.64
CA VAL A 47 1.16 -2.57 25.84
C VAL A 47 1.00 -1.70 27.08
N ASP A 48 1.83 -0.67 27.22
CA ASP A 48 1.87 0.21 28.38
C ASP A 48 0.81 1.32 28.30
N GLY A 49 0.08 1.42 27.18
CA GLY A 49 -0.90 2.49 26.95
C GLY A 49 -0.29 3.88 26.77
N THR A 50 1.03 3.96 26.48
CA THR A 50 1.79 5.22 26.34
C THR A 50 2.01 5.61 24.88
N VAL A 51 1.04 5.31 24.00
CA VAL A 51 1.14 5.62 22.57
C VAL A 51 1.22 7.13 22.37
N THR A 52 2.29 7.57 21.70
CA THR A 52 2.54 8.98 21.38
C THR A 52 2.54 9.20 19.87
N GLY A 53 2.44 10.47 19.44
CA GLY A 53 2.54 10.84 18.01
C GLY A 53 3.95 10.71 17.42
N HIS A 54 4.95 10.25 18.17
CA HIS A 54 6.31 10.04 17.67
C HIS A 54 6.35 8.96 16.57
N HIS A 55 5.66 7.85 16.80
CA HIS A 55 5.44 6.83 15.78
C HIS A 55 4.02 6.94 15.21
N PRO A 56 3.81 6.56 13.93
CA PRO A 56 2.47 6.55 13.33
C PRO A 56 1.52 5.66 14.13
N ILE A 57 0.46 6.26 14.63
CA ILE A 57 -0.50 5.62 15.52
C ILE A 57 -1.13 4.38 14.88
N LEU A 58 -1.52 4.49 13.60
CA LEU A 58 -2.13 3.37 12.88
C LEU A 58 -1.21 2.15 12.80
N HIS A 59 0.08 2.35 12.49
CA HIS A 59 1.05 1.25 12.42
C HIS A 59 1.26 0.60 13.79
N THR A 60 1.35 1.42 14.85
CA THR A 60 1.46 0.95 16.24
C THR A 60 0.27 0.08 16.63
N PHE A 61 -0.96 0.51 16.29
CA PHE A 61 -2.16 -0.26 16.56
C PHE A 61 -2.23 -1.56 15.73
N LEU A 62 -1.84 -1.54 14.45
CA LEU A 62 -1.78 -2.76 13.64
C LEU A 62 -0.86 -3.82 14.24
N LEU A 63 0.35 -3.42 14.65
CA LEU A 63 1.30 -4.31 15.33
C LEU A 63 0.73 -4.82 16.65
N GLY A 64 0.19 -3.93 17.46
CA GLY A 64 -0.36 -4.25 18.79
C GLY A 64 -1.55 -5.19 18.71
N ILE A 65 -2.50 -4.94 17.81
CA ILE A 65 -3.69 -5.79 17.60
C ILE A 65 -3.27 -7.19 17.11
N CYS A 66 -2.36 -7.28 16.14
CA CYS A 66 -1.85 -8.58 15.68
C CYS A 66 -1.17 -9.36 16.82
N ARG A 67 -0.35 -8.68 17.64
CA ARG A 67 0.26 -9.29 18.83
C ARG A 67 -0.79 -9.77 19.82
N GLN A 68 -1.79 -8.95 20.13
CA GLN A 68 -2.86 -9.30 21.05
C GLN A 68 -3.69 -10.49 20.54
N ALA A 69 -4.03 -10.48 19.24
CA ALA A 69 -4.74 -11.59 18.60
C ALA A 69 -3.94 -12.90 18.67
N GLY A 70 -2.63 -12.85 18.35
CA GLY A 70 -1.75 -14.01 18.45
C GLY A 70 -1.66 -14.59 19.87
N ARG A 71 -1.63 -13.72 20.89
CA ARG A 71 -1.67 -14.16 22.29
C ARG A 71 -3.02 -14.75 22.68
N SER A 72 -4.12 -14.14 22.29
CA SER A 72 -5.46 -14.59 22.64
C SER A 72 -5.84 -15.91 21.96
N LEU A 73 -5.48 -16.08 20.68
CA LEU A 73 -5.88 -17.24 19.88
C LEU A 73 -4.90 -18.41 20.01
N PHE A 74 -3.61 -18.14 20.15
CA PHE A 74 -2.53 -19.13 20.07
C PHE A 74 -1.60 -19.14 21.29
N GLY A 75 -1.84 -18.29 22.27
CA GLY A 75 -0.97 -18.16 23.45
C GLY A 75 0.45 -17.65 23.16
N SER A 76 0.71 -17.08 21.97
CA SER A 76 2.06 -16.80 21.46
C SER A 76 2.22 -15.41 20.86
N ASN A 77 3.27 -14.70 21.29
CA ASN A 77 3.69 -13.46 20.64
C ASN A 77 4.22 -13.70 19.22
N GLN A 78 4.86 -14.87 18.99
CA GLN A 78 5.38 -15.25 17.69
C GLN A 78 4.25 -15.45 16.67
N ALA A 79 3.12 -16.04 17.09
CA ALA A 79 1.93 -16.11 16.26
C ALA A 79 1.40 -14.72 15.89
N GLY A 80 1.40 -13.77 16.84
CA GLY A 80 1.02 -12.39 16.58
C GLY A 80 1.95 -11.70 15.57
N ALA A 81 3.25 -11.94 15.68
CA ALA A 81 4.24 -11.44 14.72
C ALA A 81 3.99 -12.02 13.31
N ALA A 82 3.75 -13.31 13.21
CA ALA A 82 3.41 -13.96 11.94
C ALA A 82 2.12 -13.38 11.33
N MET A 83 1.08 -13.17 12.14
CA MET A 83 -0.18 -12.55 11.69
C MET A 83 0.07 -11.16 11.09
N TYR A 84 0.93 -10.35 11.71
CA TYR A 84 1.29 -9.05 11.16
C TYR A 84 2.04 -9.19 9.83
N SER A 85 3.01 -10.11 9.74
CA SER A 85 3.76 -10.36 8.49
C SER A 85 2.83 -10.79 7.34
N PHE A 86 1.90 -11.71 7.59
CA PHE A 86 0.89 -12.11 6.59
C PHE A 86 -0.01 -10.93 6.16
N LEU A 87 -0.47 -10.13 7.12
CA LEU A 87 -1.29 -8.96 6.84
C LEU A 87 -0.53 -7.96 5.97
N GLN A 88 0.71 -7.62 6.34
CA GLN A 88 1.56 -6.68 5.60
C GLN A 88 1.86 -7.18 4.19
N MET A 89 2.25 -8.46 4.04
CA MET A 89 2.45 -9.09 2.72
C MET A 89 1.20 -9.01 1.85
N GLY A 90 0.03 -9.34 2.43
CA GLY A 90 -1.25 -9.29 1.72
C GLY A 90 -1.62 -7.89 1.25
N LEU A 91 -1.46 -6.89 2.10
CA LEU A 91 -1.72 -5.49 1.76
C LEU A 91 -0.75 -4.99 0.70
N LEU A 92 0.55 -5.19 0.91
CA LEU A 92 1.59 -4.68 0.00
C LEU A 92 1.51 -5.33 -1.39
N SER A 93 1.31 -6.65 -1.46
CA SER A 93 1.12 -7.34 -2.74
C SER A 93 -0.12 -6.85 -3.49
N GLY A 94 -1.21 -6.53 -2.78
CA GLY A 94 -2.40 -5.92 -3.37
C GLY A 94 -2.13 -4.53 -3.94
N MET A 95 -1.41 -3.69 -3.20
CA MET A 95 -1.03 -2.34 -3.65
C MET A 95 -0.11 -2.38 -4.89
N TYR A 96 0.88 -3.27 -4.91
CA TYR A 96 1.74 -3.46 -6.07
C TYR A 96 1.01 -4.08 -7.27
N THR A 97 0.05 -4.98 -7.01
CA THR A 97 -0.85 -5.48 -8.06
C THR A 97 -1.67 -4.36 -8.68
N TYR A 98 -2.10 -3.36 -7.89
CA TYR A 98 -2.82 -2.20 -8.43
C TYR A 98 -1.95 -1.38 -9.39
N VAL A 99 -0.65 -1.21 -9.11
CA VAL A 99 0.30 -0.59 -10.04
C VAL A 99 0.40 -1.40 -11.34
N CYS A 100 0.57 -2.73 -11.25
CA CYS A 100 0.62 -3.60 -12.41
C CYS A 100 -0.69 -3.57 -13.21
N TRP A 101 -1.82 -3.53 -12.52
CA TRP A 101 -3.14 -3.42 -13.13
C TRP A 101 -3.29 -2.11 -13.91
N TYR A 102 -2.81 -1.00 -13.36
CA TYR A 102 -2.82 0.29 -14.04
C TYR A 102 -1.99 0.26 -15.33
N LEU A 103 -0.76 -0.27 -15.29
CA LEU A 103 0.07 -0.43 -16.49
C LEU A 103 -0.61 -1.29 -17.55
N LYS A 104 -1.26 -2.37 -17.15
CA LYS A 104 -2.04 -3.22 -18.06
C LYS A 104 -3.26 -2.51 -18.61
N LYS A 105 -4.02 -1.80 -17.76
CA LYS A 105 -5.16 -0.96 -18.17
C LYS A 105 -4.74 0.06 -19.24
N ARG A 106 -3.54 0.61 -19.11
CA ARG A 106 -2.96 1.60 -20.04
C ARG A 106 -2.30 0.98 -21.26
N GLN A 107 -2.30 -0.34 -21.39
CA GLN A 107 -1.59 -1.04 -22.46
C GLN A 107 -0.14 -0.56 -22.59
N ALA A 108 0.53 -0.37 -21.44
CA ALA A 108 1.95 -0.05 -21.39
C ALA A 108 2.75 -1.11 -22.19
N PRO A 109 3.93 -0.79 -22.74
CA PRO A 109 4.75 -1.78 -23.43
C PRO A 109 4.93 -3.04 -22.58
N GLU A 110 4.88 -4.21 -23.20
CA GLU A 110 4.94 -5.50 -22.48
C GLU A 110 6.18 -5.64 -21.60
N TRP A 111 7.33 -5.16 -22.08
CA TRP A 111 8.56 -5.18 -21.30
C TRP A 111 8.44 -4.39 -19.98
N LEU A 112 7.68 -3.28 -19.98
CA LEU A 112 7.44 -2.49 -18.77
C LEU A 112 6.46 -3.20 -17.82
N GLN A 113 5.39 -3.80 -18.36
CA GLN A 113 4.45 -4.59 -17.55
C GLN A 113 5.15 -5.77 -16.88
N ILE A 114 5.90 -6.57 -17.65
CA ILE A 114 6.64 -7.73 -17.16
C ILE A 114 7.75 -7.29 -16.20
N GLY A 115 8.53 -6.27 -16.59
CA GLY A 115 9.62 -5.75 -15.75
C GLY A 115 9.15 -5.26 -14.40
N THR A 116 8.02 -4.52 -14.34
CA THR A 116 7.43 -4.06 -13.09
C THR A 116 6.95 -5.24 -12.24
N PHE A 117 6.33 -6.23 -12.85
CA PHE A 117 5.83 -7.41 -12.16
C PHE A 117 6.97 -8.27 -11.59
N VAL A 118 8.03 -8.49 -12.38
CA VAL A 118 9.26 -9.18 -11.95
C VAL A 118 9.97 -8.40 -10.84
N PHE A 119 10.06 -7.08 -10.99
CA PHE A 119 10.65 -6.20 -9.98
C PHE A 119 9.93 -6.33 -8.63
N PHE A 120 8.61 -6.23 -8.59
CA PHE A 120 7.88 -6.35 -7.35
C PHE A 120 7.91 -7.77 -6.76
N GLY A 121 7.81 -8.81 -7.60
CA GLY A 121 7.73 -10.19 -7.12
C GLY A 121 9.08 -10.79 -6.76
N ILE A 122 10.11 -10.57 -7.55
CA ILE A 122 11.36 -11.35 -7.50
C ILE A 122 12.53 -10.54 -6.91
N HIS A 123 12.52 -9.21 -7.01
CA HIS A 123 13.63 -8.42 -6.48
C HIS A 123 13.76 -8.62 -4.96
N PRO A 124 14.94 -9.04 -4.45
CA PRO A 124 15.10 -9.49 -3.05
C PRO A 124 14.68 -8.42 -2.03
N VAL A 125 14.97 -7.15 -2.31
CA VAL A 125 14.63 -6.04 -1.39
C VAL A 125 13.11 -5.94 -1.20
N ASN A 126 12.30 -6.17 -2.23
CA ASN A 126 10.85 -6.11 -2.09
C ASN A 126 10.32 -7.25 -1.20
N GLY A 127 10.86 -8.47 -1.35
CA GLY A 127 10.53 -9.60 -0.47
C GLY A 127 10.93 -9.34 0.99
N MET A 128 12.13 -8.81 1.22
CA MET A 128 12.61 -8.47 2.57
C MET A 128 11.76 -7.34 3.17
N MET A 129 11.49 -6.27 2.41
CA MET A 129 10.65 -5.16 2.87
C MET A 129 9.22 -5.59 3.14
N ALA A 130 8.66 -6.50 2.34
CA ALA A 130 7.32 -7.03 2.57
C ALA A 130 7.16 -7.73 3.93
N LEU A 131 8.26 -8.19 4.51
CA LEU A 131 8.30 -8.87 5.82
C LEU A 131 8.88 -7.99 6.93
N CYS A 132 9.51 -6.86 6.57
CA CYS A 132 10.07 -5.94 7.53
C CYS A 132 8.96 -5.09 8.14
N ALA A 133 8.68 -5.32 9.42
CA ALA A 133 7.64 -4.61 10.16
C ALA A 133 8.09 -3.18 10.46
N THR A 134 8.07 -2.33 9.43
CA THR A 134 8.32 -0.89 9.53
C THR A 134 7.14 -0.09 8.98
N LYS A 135 6.92 1.07 9.57
CA LYS A 135 5.94 2.06 9.08
C LYS A 135 6.12 2.40 7.59
N ASP A 136 7.39 2.39 7.14
CA ASP A 136 7.78 2.80 5.80
C ASP A 136 7.35 1.79 4.72
N THR A 137 7.22 0.52 5.07
CA THR A 137 6.79 -0.53 4.12
C THR A 137 5.37 -0.31 3.60
N LEU A 138 4.41 -0.18 4.52
CA LEU A 138 3.01 0.08 4.13
C LEU A 138 2.83 1.47 3.53
N PHE A 139 3.56 2.47 4.05
CA PHE A 139 3.58 3.81 3.46
C PHE A 139 4.02 3.76 1.99
N THR A 140 5.07 3.01 1.64
CA THR A 140 5.56 2.90 0.26
C THR A 140 4.50 2.31 -0.67
N GLY A 141 3.78 1.27 -0.22
CA GLY A 141 2.67 0.69 -0.99
C GLY A 141 1.53 1.69 -1.21
N VAL A 142 1.09 2.37 -0.14
CA VAL A 142 0.04 3.40 -0.22
C VAL A 142 0.48 4.56 -1.12
N PHE A 143 1.74 4.97 -1.02
CA PHE A 143 2.31 6.02 -1.87
C PHE A 143 2.29 5.63 -3.36
N ALA A 144 2.64 4.38 -3.68
CA ALA A 144 2.55 3.88 -5.06
C ALA A 144 1.11 3.90 -5.60
N VAL A 145 0.12 3.49 -4.78
CA VAL A 145 -1.31 3.58 -5.12
C VAL A 145 -1.72 5.03 -5.32
N PHE A 146 -1.30 5.94 -4.44
CA PHE A 146 -1.61 7.36 -4.52
C PHE A 146 -1.08 7.98 -5.83
N LEU A 147 0.15 7.68 -6.22
CA LEU A 147 0.71 8.14 -7.50
C LEU A 147 -0.10 7.63 -8.69
N VAL A 148 -0.48 6.35 -8.71
CA VAL A 148 -1.33 5.82 -9.77
C VAL A 148 -2.67 6.54 -9.83
N GLN A 149 -3.29 6.82 -8.69
CA GLN A 149 -4.55 7.57 -8.64
C GLN A 149 -4.40 9.01 -9.16
N LEU A 150 -3.28 9.68 -8.90
CA LEU A 150 -3.00 10.99 -9.49
C LEU A 150 -2.94 10.93 -11.03
N PHE A 151 -2.28 9.92 -11.59
CA PHE A 151 -2.28 9.70 -13.04
C PHE A 151 -3.70 9.40 -13.56
N GLU A 152 -4.49 8.59 -12.86
CA GLU A 152 -5.87 8.30 -13.23
C GLU A 152 -6.75 9.56 -13.19
N ILE A 153 -6.58 10.44 -12.21
CA ILE A 153 -7.28 11.74 -12.14
C ILE A 153 -6.92 12.59 -13.36
N GLN A 154 -5.64 12.70 -13.70
CA GLN A 154 -5.18 13.50 -14.85
C GLN A 154 -5.73 12.99 -16.19
N GLU A 155 -5.84 11.68 -16.34
CA GLU A 155 -6.19 11.06 -17.61
C GLU A 155 -7.68 10.82 -17.79
N GLU A 156 -8.42 10.61 -16.69
CA GLU A 156 -9.84 10.26 -16.66
C GLU A 156 -10.64 11.22 -15.77
N GLN A 157 -10.41 12.54 -15.92
CA GLN A 157 -11.01 13.59 -15.08
C GLN A 157 -12.53 13.43 -14.95
N GLU A 158 -13.24 13.34 -16.07
CA GLU A 158 -14.70 13.18 -16.08
C GLU A 158 -15.16 11.94 -15.29
N ALA A 159 -14.51 10.80 -15.53
CA ALA A 159 -14.83 9.55 -14.83
C ALA A 159 -14.47 9.59 -13.34
N PHE A 160 -13.51 10.40 -12.94
CA PHE A 160 -13.14 10.61 -11.54
C PHE A 160 -14.17 11.52 -10.85
N PHE A 161 -14.42 12.72 -11.40
CA PHE A 161 -15.30 13.70 -10.77
C PHE A 161 -16.78 13.30 -10.80
N SER A 162 -17.21 12.42 -11.72
CA SER A 162 -18.56 11.85 -11.75
C SER A 162 -18.73 10.63 -10.84
N SER A 163 -17.67 10.07 -10.26
CA SER A 163 -17.72 8.82 -9.47
C SER A 163 -17.36 9.03 -8.01
N LEU A 164 -18.37 9.06 -7.14
CA LEU A 164 -18.17 9.17 -5.69
C LEU A 164 -17.26 8.07 -5.12
N SER A 165 -17.35 6.83 -5.65
CA SER A 165 -16.51 5.72 -5.20
C SER A 165 -15.01 5.95 -5.47
N ARG A 166 -14.66 6.57 -6.61
CA ARG A 166 -13.27 6.93 -6.92
C ARG A 166 -12.76 8.05 -6.01
N GLN A 167 -13.61 9.03 -5.73
CA GLN A 167 -13.28 10.14 -4.81
C GLN A 167 -13.06 9.62 -3.39
N ILE A 168 -13.94 8.75 -2.90
CA ILE A 168 -13.78 8.10 -1.59
C ILE A 168 -12.49 7.26 -1.55
N ALA A 169 -12.20 6.47 -2.59
CA ALA A 169 -10.97 5.68 -2.65
C ALA A 169 -9.72 6.57 -2.61
N PHE A 170 -9.73 7.70 -3.32
CA PHE A 170 -8.64 8.68 -3.29
C PHE A 170 -8.46 9.31 -1.90
N CYS A 171 -9.56 9.76 -1.28
CA CYS A 171 -9.53 10.31 0.08
C CYS A 171 -9.03 9.28 1.10
N ALA A 172 -9.46 8.03 0.98
CA ALA A 172 -8.97 6.94 1.83
C ALA A 172 -7.47 6.72 1.65
N THR A 173 -6.98 6.70 0.41
CA THR A 173 -5.54 6.57 0.13
C THR A 173 -4.75 7.74 0.71
N ALA A 174 -5.23 8.97 0.53
CA ALA A 174 -4.62 10.16 1.13
C ALA A 174 -4.60 10.08 2.66
N PHE A 175 -5.69 9.63 3.30
CA PHE A 175 -5.74 9.40 4.74
C PHE A 175 -4.66 8.40 5.18
N PHE A 176 -4.52 7.26 4.48
CA PHE A 176 -3.51 6.26 4.83
C PHE A 176 -2.08 6.75 4.63
N LEU A 177 -1.81 7.67 3.69
CA LEU A 177 -0.50 8.32 3.59
C LEU A 177 -0.12 9.03 4.90
N PHE A 178 -1.07 9.76 5.51
CA PHE A 178 -0.80 10.42 6.79
C PHE A 178 -0.74 9.43 7.94
N ALA A 179 -1.64 8.44 7.93
CA ALA A 179 -1.79 7.48 9.03
C ALA A 179 -0.61 6.52 9.18
N PHE A 180 0.11 6.19 8.06
CA PHE A 180 1.30 5.34 8.09
C PHE A 180 2.61 6.11 8.24
N ARG A 181 2.62 7.42 7.96
CA ARG A 181 3.83 8.22 8.13
C ARG A 181 3.50 9.68 8.41
N ASN A 182 3.99 10.22 9.52
CA ASN A 182 3.74 11.61 9.90
C ASN A 182 4.14 12.62 8.80
N ASN A 183 5.23 12.34 8.08
CA ASN A 183 5.71 13.17 6.97
C ASN A 183 4.88 12.99 5.67
N GLY A 184 3.93 12.06 5.63
CA GLY A 184 3.04 11.84 4.48
C GLY A 184 2.22 13.08 4.12
N ILE A 185 1.97 13.97 5.09
CA ILE A 185 1.30 15.24 4.86
C ILE A 185 2.06 16.12 3.85
N HIS A 186 3.39 16.16 3.91
CA HIS A 186 4.19 16.96 3.00
C HIS A 186 4.06 16.47 1.56
N THR A 187 3.99 15.16 1.36
CA THR A 187 3.74 14.55 0.05
C THR A 187 2.41 15.01 -0.54
N PHE A 188 1.35 14.99 0.28
CA PHE A 188 0.03 15.44 -0.14
C PHE A 188 0.02 16.94 -0.46
N LEU A 189 0.61 17.76 0.41
CA LEU A 189 0.69 19.21 0.21
C LEU A 189 1.39 19.57 -1.10
N LEU A 190 2.46 18.85 -1.46
CA LEU A 190 3.15 19.04 -2.75
C LEU A 190 2.28 18.68 -3.97
N CYS A 191 1.27 17.82 -3.78
CA CYS A 191 0.34 17.43 -4.85
C CYS A 191 -0.86 18.38 -4.99
N ILE A 192 -1.12 19.28 -4.01
CA ILE A 192 -2.26 20.21 -4.06
C ILE A 192 -2.27 21.08 -5.34
N PRO A 193 -1.16 21.70 -5.77
CA PRO A 193 -1.17 22.48 -7.00
C PRO A 193 -1.58 21.67 -8.22
N PHE A 194 -1.13 20.42 -8.31
CA PHE A 194 -1.49 19.49 -9.37
C PHE A 194 -2.99 19.14 -9.34
N LEU A 195 -3.54 18.85 -8.16
CA LEU A 195 -4.96 18.56 -7.97
C LEU A 195 -5.84 19.77 -8.31
N LEU A 196 -5.44 20.97 -7.88
CA LEU A 196 -6.13 22.20 -8.23
C LEU A 196 -6.12 22.46 -9.73
N TRP A 197 -4.98 22.25 -10.39
CA TRP A 197 -4.88 22.38 -11.84
C TRP A 197 -5.79 21.38 -12.57
N ALA A 198 -5.79 20.11 -12.18
CA ALA A 198 -6.66 19.10 -12.76
C ALA A 198 -8.15 19.42 -12.56
N PHE A 199 -8.52 19.94 -11.39
CA PHE A 199 -9.87 20.38 -11.07
C PHE A 199 -10.30 21.59 -11.93
N LEU A 200 -9.45 22.61 -12.03
CA LEU A 200 -9.73 23.81 -12.84
C LEU A 200 -9.83 23.48 -14.33
N GLU A 201 -9.00 22.55 -14.82
CA GLU A 201 -9.06 22.10 -16.21
C GLU A 201 -10.37 21.36 -16.50
N TYR A 202 -10.82 20.51 -15.58
CA TYR A 202 -12.12 19.82 -15.66
C TYR A 202 -13.27 20.83 -15.77
N TRP A 203 -13.32 21.82 -14.87
CA TRP A 203 -14.38 22.85 -14.88
C TRP A 203 -14.41 23.68 -16.15
N LYS A 204 -13.26 24.07 -16.69
CA LYS A 204 -13.16 24.79 -17.97
C LYS A 204 -13.70 24.00 -19.17
N ARG A 205 -13.73 22.67 -19.07
CA ARG A 205 -14.25 21.81 -20.15
C ARG A 205 -15.77 21.57 -20.03
N MET A 206 -16.32 21.77 -18.85
CA MET A 206 -17.75 21.56 -18.56
C MET A 206 -18.60 22.82 -18.76
N GLY A 207 -18.02 24.03 -18.67
CA GLY A 207 -18.67 25.33 -18.92
C GLY A 207 -18.37 25.86 -20.30
#